data_fe21e0fdaa80a552b3f998bb3964d35d
#
_entry.id   fe21e0fdaa80a552b3f998bb3964d35d
#
_cell.length_a   1.000
_cell.length_b   1.000
_cell.length_c   1.000
_cell.angle_alpha   90.00
_cell.angle_beta   90.00
_cell.angle_gamma   90.00
#
_symmetry.space_group_name_H-M   'P 1'
#
loop_
_entity.id
_entity.type
_entity.pdbx_description
1 polymer ?
#
loop_
_entity_poly.entity_id
_entity_poly.type
_entity_poly.pdbx_seq_one_letter_code
_entity_poly.pdbx_strand_id
1 'polypeptide(L)'
;MIELTRLNGSRLSINCGLIKYADSAPDTVLTLVTGEKLVVLEPRSEVMRKTTEYRASVLRSAWPDAENALAAKRGRDLQILAAESEKSTS
;
A
#
# COMPACT_ATOMS: atom_id res chain seq x y z
N MET A 1 9.83 -2.83 -4.65
CA MET A 1 9.46 -4.24 -4.37
C MET A 1 9.41 -4.50 -2.89
N ILE A 2 8.52 -5.35 -2.47
CA ILE A 2 8.40 -5.78 -1.08
C ILE A 2 8.76 -7.26 -0.98
N GLU A 3 9.35 -7.66 0.15
CA GLU A 3 9.69 -9.05 0.42
C GLU A 3 8.60 -9.71 1.25
N LEU A 4 8.15 -10.87 0.80
CA LEU A 4 7.14 -11.66 1.48
C LEU A 4 7.63 -13.10 1.58
N THR A 5 7.00 -13.90 2.44
CA THR A 5 7.33 -15.30 2.65
C THR A 5 6.19 -16.16 2.16
N ARG A 6 6.48 -17.08 1.26
CA ARG A 6 5.51 -18.06 0.79
C ARG A 6 5.16 -19.06 1.87
N LEU A 7 4.06 -19.77 1.69
CA LEU A 7 3.59 -20.75 2.65
C LEU A 7 4.64 -21.84 2.95
N ASN A 8 5.48 -22.18 1.97
CA ASN A 8 6.56 -23.17 2.12
C ASN A 8 7.82 -22.61 2.80
N GLY A 9 7.80 -21.36 3.24
CA GLY A 9 8.92 -20.70 3.89
C GLY A 9 9.91 -20.01 2.97
N SER A 10 9.78 -20.16 1.65
CA SER A 10 10.68 -19.48 0.72
C SER A 10 10.31 -18.00 0.60
N ARG A 11 11.32 -17.14 0.48
CA ARG A 11 11.11 -15.71 0.31
C ARG A 11 10.92 -15.34 -1.15
N LEU A 12 10.11 -14.34 -1.39
CA LEU A 12 9.93 -13.77 -2.71
C LEU A 12 9.89 -12.25 -2.63
N SER A 13 10.30 -11.61 -3.71
CA SER A 13 10.15 -10.17 -3.87
C SER A 13 9.06 -9.93 -4.92
N ILE A 14 8.12 -9.05 -4.62
CA ILE A 14 7.02 -8.75 -5.52
C ILE A 14 6.86 -7.24 -5.66
N ASN A 15 6.52 -6.81 -6.86
CA ASN A 15 6.13 -5.42 -7.08
C ASN A 15 4.73 -5.20 -6.49
N CYS A 16 4.64 -4.37 -5.47
CA CYS A 16 3.37 -4.12 -4.79
C CYS A 16 2.30 -3.51 -5.71
N GLY A 17 2.69 -2.91 -6.83
CA GLY A 17 1.76 -2.42 -7.84
C GLY A 17 1.00 -3.52 -8.58
N LEU A 18 1.46 -4.77 -8.49
CA LEU A 18 0.77 -5.93 -9.07
C LEU A 18 -0.30 -6.52 -8.17
N ILE A 19 -0.37 -6.09 -6.90
CA ILE A 19 -1.33 -6.60 -5.94
C ILE A 19 -2.65 -5.84 -6.11
N LYS A 20 -3.70 -6.58 -6.45
CA LYS A 20 -5.04 -6.02 -6.63
C LYS A 20 -5.84 -6.08 -5.32
N TYR A 21 -5.81 -7.23 -4.65
CA TYR A 21 -6.52 -7.46 -3.38
C TYR A 21 -5.63 -8.22 -2.41
N ALA A 22 -5.86 -8.02 -1.12
CA ALA A 22 -5.26 -8.79 -0.05
C ALA A 22 -6.36 -9.22 0.92
N ASP A 23 -6.60 -10.52 1.02
CA ASP A 23 -7.58 -11.12 1.92
C ASP A 23 -6.86 -11.86 3.06
N SER A 24 -7.47 -11.93 4.23
CA SER A 24 -6.82 -12.46 5.42
C SER A 24 -7.54 -13.62 6.11
N ALA A 25 -8.37 -14.38 5.39
CA ALA A 25 -9.14 -15.46 6.01
C ALA A 25 -8.98 -16.80 5.26
N PRO A 26 -8.43 -17.87 5.87
CA PRO A 26 -7.67 -17.89 7.12
C PRO A 26 -6.23 -17.40 6.95
N ASP A 27 -5.66 -17.53 5.74
CA ASP A 27 -4.31 -17.09 5.39
C ASP A 27 -4.37 -15.81 4.58
N THR A 28 -3.26 -15.10 4.51
CA THR A 28 -3.17 -13.92 3.65
C THR A 28 -3.05 -14.35 2.19
N VAL A 29 -4.07 -14.06 1.41
CA VAL A 29 -4.10 -14.36 -0.02
C VAL A 29 -4.05 -13.06 -0.79
N LEU A 30 -3.03 -12.91 -1.63
CA LEU A 30 -2.88 -11.76 -2.51
C LEU A 30 -3.42 -12.14 -3.89
N THR A 31 -4.35 -11.34 -4.40
CA THR A 31 -4.82 -11.48 -5.78
C THR A 31 -4.08 -10.46 -6.64
N LEU A 32 -3.34 -10.94 -7.61
CA LEU A 32 -2.56 -10.10 -8.50
C LEU A 32 -3.44 -9.56 -9.64
N VAL A 33 -2.98 -8.51 -10.30
CA VAL A 33 -3.69 -7.91 -11.44
C VAL A 33 -3.85 -8.89 -12.60
N THR A 34 -2.99 -9.91 -12.69
CA THR A 34 -3.07 -10.98 -13.68
C THR A 34 -4.16 -12.02 -13.37
N GLY A 35 -4.76 -11.96 -12.18
CA GLY A 35 -5.71 -12.96 -11.69
C GLY A 35 -5.07 -14.07 -10.87
N GLU A 36 -3.75 -14.17 -10.84
CA GLU A 36 -3.05 -15.15 -10.02
C GLU A 36 -3.24 -14.86 -8.54
N LYS A 37 -3.27 -15.91 -7.74
CA LYS A 37 -3.36 -15.82 -6.28
C LYS A 37 -2.08 -16.31 -5.64
N LEU A 38 -1.62 -15.58 -4.64
CA LEU A 38 -0.40 -15.87 -3.92
C LEU A 38 -0.70 -15.91 -2.43
N VAL A 39 -0.39 -17.04 -1.77
CA VAL A 39 -0.57 -17.18 -0.32
C VAL A 39 0.76 -16.88 0.36
N VAL A 40 0.73 -15.98 1.34
CA VAL A 40 1.91 -15.57 2.09
C VAL A 40 1.69 -15.74 3.59
N LEU A 41 2.80 -15.84 4.33
CA LEU A 41 2.77 -16.04 5.78
C LEU A 41 2.54 -14.72 6.53
N GLU A 42 2.95 -13.59 5.97
CA GLU A 42 2.77 -12.29 6.60
C GLU A 42 1.27 -11.97 6.72
N PRO A 43 0.83 -11.42 7.87
CA PRO A 43 -0.55 -10.97 7.98
C PRO A 43 -0.83 -9.79 7.05
N ARG A 44 -2.07 -9.61 6.70
CA ARG A 44 -2.52 -8.52 5.80
C ARG A 44 -2.00 -7.15 6.23
N SER A 45 -2.02 -6.86 7.53
CA SER A 45 -1.53 -5.60 8.08
C SER A 45 -0.04 -5.39 7.78
N GLU A 46 0.76 -6.45 7.82
CA GLU A 46 2.18 -6.40 7.52
C GLU A 46 2.43 -6.13 6.03
N VAL A 47 1.65 -6.76 5.16
CA VAL A 47 1.72 -6.52 3.71
C VAL A 47 1.40 -5.05 3.40
N MET A 48 0.37 -4.52 4.04
CA MET A 48 -0.02 -3.11 3.88
C MET A 48 1.07 -2.17 4.38
N ARG A 49 1.67 -2.47 5.53
CA ARG A 49 2.77 -1.70 6.09
C ARG A 49 3.97 -1.67 5.16
N LYS A 50 4.39 -2.81 4.65
CA LYS A 50 5.52 -2.93 3.71
C LYS A 50 5.27 -2.15 2.42
N THR A 51 4.07 -2.21 1.91
CA THR A 51 3.67 -1.47 0.70
C THR A 51 3.77 0.04 0.94
N THR A 52 3.26 0.51 2.06
CA THR A 52 3.30 1.93 2.42
C THR A 52 4.74 2.41 2.60
N GLU A 53 5.58 1.64 3.30
CA GLU A 53 6.99 1.98 3.50
C GLU A 53 7.76 2.03 2.18
N TYR A 54 7.51 1.07 1.30
CA TYR A 54 8.15 1.03 -0.01
C TYR A 54 7.81 2.29 -0.82
N ARG A 55 6.54 2.65 -0.89
CA ARG A 55 6.10 3.84 -1.63
C ARG A 55 6.71 5.12 -1.07
N ALA A 56 6.75 5.26 0.24
CA ALA A 56 7.38 6.40 0.89
C ALA A 56 8.88 6.46 0.61
N SER A 57 9.56 5.31 0.63
CA SER A 57 11.00 5.22 0.33
C SER A 57 11.30 5.63 -1.11
N VAL A 58 10.49 5.20 -2.07
CA VAL A 58 10.64 5.59 -3.48
C VAL A 58 10.47 7.09 -3.66
N LEU A 59 9.47 7.67 -3.01
CA LEU A 59 9.24 9.13 -3.08
C LEU A 59 10.41 9.91 -2.49
N ARG A 60 10.93 9.51 -1.33
CA ARG A 60 12.08 10.16 -0.70
C ARG A 60 13.32 10.07 -1.56
N SER A 61 13.54 8.93 -2.19
CA SER A 61 14.68 8.68 -3.06
C SER A 61 14.64 9.50 -4.35
N ALA A 62 13.45 9.62 -4.94
CA ALA A 62 13.24 10.34 -6.19
C ALA A 62 13.16 11.86 -5.99
N TRP A 63 12.77 12.31 -4.81
CA TRP A 63 12.53 13.72 -4.51
C TRP A 63 12.93 14.02 -3.07
N PRO A 64 14.11 14.61 -2.81
CA PRO A 64 14.61 14.84 -1.47
C PRO A 64 13.67 15.64 -0.55
N ASP A 65 12.88 16.55 -1.10
CA ASP A 65 11.92 17.36 -0.36
C ASP A 65 10.49 16.76 -0.34
N ALA A 66 10.39 15.47 -0.66
CA ALA A 66 9.09 14.80 -0.80
C ALA A 66 8.25 14.86 0.48
N GLU A 67 8.86 14.76 1.66
CA GLU A 67 8.14 14.82 2.93
C GLU A 67 7.42 16.15 3.12
N ASN A 68 8.11 17.25 2.83
CA ASN A 68 7.51 18.58 2.92
C ASN A 68 6.42 18.77 1.87
N ALA A 69 6.66 18.32 0.65
CA ALA A 69 5.69 18.38 -0.43
C ALA A 69 4.45 17.55 -0.14
N LEU A 70 4.63 16.33 0.41
CA LEU A 70 3.53 15.46 0.80
C LEU A 70 2.73 16.06 1.95
N ALA A 71 3.37 16.65 2.95
CA ALA A 71 2.69 17.30 4.05
C ALA A 71 1.82 18.46 3.55
N ALA A 72 2.36 19.28 2.65
CA ALA A 72 1.62 20.38 2.04
C ALA A 72 0.44 19.90 1.21
N LYS A 73 0.63 18.82 0.44
CA LYS A 73 -0.42 18.21 -0.36
C LYS A 73 -1.52 17.61 0.52
N ARG A 74 -1.15 16.92 1.58
CA ARG A 74 -2.12 16.36 2.53
C ARG A 74 -2.97 17.44 3.15
N GLY A 75 -2.38 18.56 3.54
CA GLY A 75 -3.12 19.70 4.08
C GLY A 75 -4.15 20.20 3.10
N ARG A 76 -3.78 20.37 1.83
CA ARG A 76 -4.69 20.81 0.77
C ARG A 76 -5.78 19.78 0.49
N ASP A 77 -5.42 18.52 0.39
CA ASP A 77 -6.37 17.43 0.12
C ASP A 77 -7.40 17.30 1.26
N LEU A 78 -6.96 17.44 2.50
CA LEU A 78 -7.84 17.41 3.66
C LEU A 78 -8.82 18.58 3.65
N GLN A 79 -8.37 19.77 3.26
CA GLN A 79 -9.23 20.95 3.13
C GLN A 79 -10.27 20.75 2.04
N ILE A 80 -9.88 20.19 0.91
CA ILE A 80 -10.80 19.88 -0.20
C ILE A 80 -11.83 18.84 0.23
N LEU A 81 -11.41 17.78 0.89
CA LEU A 81 -12.30 16.74 1.40
C LEU A 81 -13.29 17.28 2.42
N ALA A 82 -12.85 18.15 3.33
CA ALA A 82 -13.73 18.80 4.29
C ALA A 82 -14.78 19.66 3.59
N ALA A 83 -14.39 20.43 2.57
CA ALA A 83 -15.31 21.26 1.80
C ALA A 83 -16.34 20.39 1.04
N GLU A 84 -15.91 19.30 0.42
CA GLU A 84 -16.79 18.37 -0.26
C GLU A 84 -17.75 17.68 0.71
N SER A 85 -17.27 17.29 1.89
CA SER A 85 -18.09 16.68 2.93
C SER A 85 -19.18 17.64 3.41
N GLU A 86 -18.87 18.92 3.60
CA GLU A 86 -19.84 19.95 3.94
C GLU A 86 -20.91 20.11 2.86
N LYS A 87 -20.51 20.09 1.60
CA LYS A 87 -21.45 20.16 0.47
C LYS A 87 -22.35 18.95 0.38
N SER A 88 -21.82 17.75 0.67
CA SER A 88 -22.59 16.51 0.58
C SER A 88 -23.57 16.32 1.73
N THR A 89 -23.36 16.99 2.86
CA THR A 89 -24.25 16.92 4.02
C THR A 89 -25.37 17.96 4.01
N SER A 90 -25.29 18.90 3.13
CA SER A 90 -26.34 19.92 2.96
C SER A 90 -27.46 19.51 1.95
#